data_b5cf0eec3b2879efc2ce288dd064653b
#
_entry.id   b5cf0eec3b2879efc2ce288dd064653b
#
_cell.length_a   1.000
_cell.length_b   1.000
_cell.length_c   1.000
_cell.angle_alpha   90.00
_cell.angle_beta   90.00
_cell.angle_gamma   90.00
#
_symmetry.space_group_name_H-M   'P 1'
#
loop_
_entity.id
_entity.type
_entity.pdbx_description
1 polymer ?
#
loop_
_entity_poly.entity_id
_entity_poly.type
_entity_poly.pdbx_seq_one_letter_code
_entity_poly.pdbx_strand_id
1 'polypeptide(L)'
;RASDIKLLIPEVTEAGLGIVPTSSTINQLSIGDALAVSALNKKKISKIDFKNFHPSGNLGAKLRTVEELMFTGNRIPLINEDLKMRKALKVLSHKKLGTLIVKNKKGITTGIITDGQIRRFNETNDNLQELNVKQVMTLNPISISQDTLAEKALSMMNIKKITSLCVHDRKNKKKTIGILHIHSILQSNIH
;
A
#
# COMPACT_ATOMS: atom_id res chain seq x y z
N ARG A 1 41.04 -29.90 9.95
CA ARG A 1 40.27 -29.17 8.92
C ARG A 1 38.81 -29.16 9.38
N ALA A 2 38.31 -27.98 9.77
CA ALA A 2 36.95 -27.84 10.30
C ALA A 2 35.97 -27.22 9.30
N SER A 3 36.36 -27.00 8.05
CA SER A 3 35.50 -26.37 7.05
C SER A 3 35.69 -26.94 5.65
N ASP A 4 34.59 -27.10 4.91
CA ASP A 4 34.60 -27.57 3.51
C ASP A 4 34.98 -26.43 2.53
N ILE A 5 34.69 -25.19 2.89
CA ILE A 5 35.00 -23.99 2.09
C ILE A 5 35.73 -22.97 2.98
N LYS A 6 36.87 -22.49 2.50
CA LYS A 6 37.63 -21.42 3.18
C LYS A 6 37.37 -20.10 2.47
N LEU A 7 36.90 -19.08 3.22
CA LEU A 7 36.84 -17.69 2.78
C LEU A 7 38.04 -16.98 3.42
N LEU A 8 39.01 -16.62 2.60
CA LEU A 8 40.19 -15.90 3.06
C LEU A 8 39.84 -14.38 3.11
N ILE A 9 40.05 -13.82 4.28
CA ILE A 9 40.00 -12.38 4.48
C ILE A 9 41.40 -11.84 4.22
N PRO A 10 41.59 -10.77 3.42
CA PRO A 10 42.89 -10.18 3.23
C PRO A 10 43.48 -9.68 4.57
N GLU A 11 44.77 -9.77 4.72
CA GLU A 11 45.47 -9.16 5.84
C GLU A 11 45.27 -7.65 5.81
N VAL A 12 44.86 -7.07 6.93
CA VAL A 12 44.59 -5.66 7.09
C VAL A 12 45.31 -5.11 8.32
N THR A 13 45.82 -3.89 8.24
CA THR A 13 46.40 -3.21 9.39
C THR A 13 45.28 -2.71 10.28
N GLU A 14 45.34 -3.04 11.56
CA GLU A 14 44.42 -2.53 12.56
C GLU A 14 44.65 -1.04 12.78
N ALA A 15 43.59 -0.28 13.05
CA ALA A 15 43.66 1.14 13.29
C ALA A 15 44.33 1.47 14.64
N GLY A 16 44.86 2.70 14.79
CA GLY A 16 45.52 3.18 16.00
C GLY A 16 46.86 2.45 16.22
N LEU A 17 47.04 1.88 17.40
CA LEU A 17 48.29 1.20 17.79
C LEU A 17 48.41 -0.25 17.26
N GLY A 18 47.44 -0.70 16.45
CA GLY A 18 47.42 -2.04 15.91
C GLY A 18 47.13 -3.17 16.92
N ILE A 19 46.65 -2.83 18.12
CA ILE A 19 46.44 -3.79 19.22
C ILE A 19 44.94 -4.20 19.29
N VAL A 20 44.03 -3.28 18.99
CA VAL A 20 42.60 -3.53 19.12
C VAL A 20 42.02 -3.91 17.75
N PRO A 21 41.23 -5.01 17.66
CA PRO A 21 40.56 -5.39 16.42
C PRO A 21 39.63 -4.25 15.94
N THR A 22 39.86 -3.77 14.73
CA THR A 22 39.11 -2.70 14.07
C THR A 22 38.83 -3.08 12.61
N SER A 23 39.83 -3.00 11.76
CA SER A 23 39.73 -3.34 10.34
C SER A 23 39.38 -4.81 10.10
N SER A 24 39.95 -5.72 10.90
CA SER A 24 39.64 -7.14 10.85
C SER A 24 38.17 -7.43 11.24
N THR A 25 37.65 -6.72 12.23
CA THR A 25 36.24 -6.82 12.65
C THR A 25 35.28 -6.37 11.54
N ILE A 26 35.60 -5.24 10.89
CA ILE A 26 34.80 -4.71 9.76
C ILE A 26 34.79 -5.72 8.60
N ASN A 27 35.95 -6.30 8.28
CA ASN A 27 36.05 -7.31 7.22
C ASN A 27 35.21 -8.57 7.53
N GLN A 28 35.25 -9.06 8.76
CA GLN A 28 34.45 -10.22 9.20
C GLN A 28 32.96 -9.90 9.11
N LEU A 29 32.52 -8.72 9.57
CA LEU A 29 31.13 -8.29 9.48
C LEU A 29 30.68 -8.19 8.01
N SER A 30 31.48 -7.57 7.15
CA SER A 30 31.19 -7.41 5.73
C SER A 30 31.01 -8.76 5.01
N ILE A 31 31.84 -9.75 5.32
CA ILE A 31 31.70 -11.11 4.77
C ILE A 31 30.42 -11.80 5.31
N GLY A 32 30.14 -11.64 6.60
CA GLY A 32 28.92 -12.15 7.21
C GLY A 32 27.67 -11.60 6.52
N ASP A 33 27.61 -10.29 6.30
CA ASP A 33 26.53 -9.62 5.60
C ASP A 33 26.41 -10.07 4.13
N ALA A 34 27.53 -10.18 3.42
CA ALA A 34 27.55 -10.66 2.04
C ALA A 34 27.00 -12.10 1.92
N LEU A 35 27.37 -12.98 2.85
CA LEU A 35 26.84 -14.35 2.91
C LEU A 35 25.35 -14.37 3.22
N ALA A 36 24.90 -13.57 4.19
CA ALA A 36 23.49 -13.46 4.54
C ALA A 36 22.64 -12.97 3.36
N VAL A 37 23.05 -11.90 2.69
CA VAL A 37 22.35 -11.36 1.51
C VAL A 37 22.35 -12.36 0.35
N SER A 38 23.47 -13.05 0.12
CA SER A 38 23.57 -14.09 -0.92
C SER A 38 22.62 -15.25 -0.63
N ALA A 39 22.51 -15.67 0.63
CA ALA A 39 21.57 -16.72 1.05
C ALA A 39 20.11 -16.30 0.87
N LEU A 40 19.75 -15.07 1.23
CA LEU A 40 18.43 -14.51 1.00
C LEU A 40 18.05 -14.52 -0.49
N ASN A 41 18.97 -14.07 -1.35
CA ASN A 41 18.77 -14.06 -2.80
C ASN A 41 18.61 -15.48 -3.37
N LYS A 42 19.48 -16.40 -2.98
CA LYS A 42 19.42 -17.80 -3.42
C LYS A 42 18.13 -18.49 -2.99
N LYS A 43 17.65 -18.22 -1.80
CA LYS A 43 16.38 -18.76 -1.28
C LYS A 43 15.15 -17.99 -1.80
N LYS A 44 15.33 -16.91 -2.60
CA LYS A 44 14.26 -16.07 -3.13
C LYS A 44 13.32 -15.54 -2.05
N ILE A 45 13.85 -15.24 -0.87
CA ILE A 45 13.08 -14.71 0.25
C ILE A 45 12.62 -13.29 -0.14
N SER A 46 11.30 -13.12 -0.19
CA SER A 46 10.67 -11.83 -0.48
C SER A 46 10.59 -10.94 0.78
N LYS A 47 10.30 -9.66 0.59
CA LYS A 47 10.01 -8.74 1.70
C LYS A 47 8.83 -9.22 2.57
N ILE A 48 7.85 -9.90 1.97
CA ILE A 48 6.70 -10.45 2.69
C ILE A 48 7.12 -11.66 3.54
N ASP A 49 7.98 -12.54 3.01
CA ASP A 49 8.51 -13.66 3.78
C ASP A 49 9.34 -13.15 4.96
N PHE A 50 10.17 -12.12 4.75
CA PHE A 50 10.96 -11.49 5.80
C PHE A 50 10.10 -10.92 6.93
N LYS A 51 8.93 -10.35 6.61
CA LYS A 51 7.94 -9.88 7.57
C LYS A 51 7.45 -11.00 8.50
N ASN A 52 7.26 -12.22 7.97
CA ASN A 52 6.81 -13.36 8.77
C ASN A 52 7.83 -13.73 9.86
N PHE A 53 9.12 -13.47 9.62
CA PHE A 53 10.18 -13.64 10.61
C PHE A 53 10.30 -12.46 11.59
N HIS A 54 9.85 -11.25 11.17
CA HIS A 54 9.97 -10.02 11.95
C HIS A 54 8.61 -9.27 11.99
N PRO A 55 7.59 -9.84 12.67
CA PRO A 55 6.22 -9.28 12.63
C PRO A 55 6.05 -7.98 13.41
N SER A 56 6.98 -7.65 14.30
CA SER A 56 6.91 -6.48 15.20
C SER A 56 8.05 -5.49 14.94
N GLY A 57 7.88 -4.26 15.46
CA GLY A 57 8.86 -3.17 15.32
C GLY A 57 8.72 -2.36 14.04
N ASN A 58 9.60 -1.36 13.88
CA ASN A 58 9.58 -0.42 12.74
C ASN A 58 9.71 -1.12 11.38
N LEU A 59 10.47 -2.21 11.31
CA LEU A 59 10.66 -2.96 10.09
C LEU A 59 9.38 -3.74 9.70
N GLY A 60 8.72 -4.38 10.66
CA GLY A 60 7.44 -5.04 10.44
C GLY A 60 6.34 -4.06 10.01
N ALA A 61 6.30 -2.86 10.58
CA ALA A 61 5.37 -1.81 10.19
C ALA A 61 5.53 -1.42 8.71
N LYS A 62 6.77 -1.21 8.23
CA LYS A 62 7.07 -0.89 6.83
C LYS A 62 6.72 -2.00 5.83
N LEU A 63 6.61 -3.24 6.30
CA LEU A 63 6.28 -4.40 5.46
C LEU A 63 4.79 -4.76 5.48
N ARG A 64 3.92 -3.90 6.04
CA ARG A 64 2.47 -4.10 5.99
C ARG A 64 1.94 -4.05 4.57
N THR A 65 0.96 -4.92 4.30
CA THR A 65 0.28 -4.96 3.00
C THR A 65 -0.97 -4.07 3.00
N VAL A 66 -1.45 -3.75 1.81
CA VAL A 66 -2.72 -3.04 1.61
C VAL A 66 -3.88 -3.79 2.26
N GLU A 67 -3.90 -5.13 2.18
CA GLU A 67 -4.93 -6.00 2.78
C GLU A 67 -5.06 -5.79 4.28
N GLU A 68 -3.96 -5.58 4.99
CA GLU A 68 -3.96 -5.38 6.44
C GLU A 68 -4.51 -4.02 6.88
N LEU A 69 -4.51 -3.04 5.99
CA LEU A 69 -4.87 -1.66 6.30
C LEU A 69 -6.15 -1.17 5.63
N MET A 70 -6.67 -1.92 4.64
CA MET A 70 -7.86 -1.53 3.90
C MET A 70 -9.15 -1.73 4.72
N PHE A 71 -10.14 -0.93 4.43
CA PHE A 71 -11.51 -1.17 4.88
C PHE A 71 -12.18 -2.19 3.97
N THR A 72 -12.92 -3.13 4.56
CA THR A 72 -13.60 -4.22 3.86
C THR A 72 -15.08 -4.30 4.23
N GLY A 73 -15.83 -5.12 3.51
CA GLY A 73 -17.24 -5.43 3.81
C GLY A 73 -18.12 -4.16 3.85
N ASN A 74 -18.93 -4.04 4.90
CA ASN A 74 -19.85 -2.92 5.05
C ASN A 74 -19.18 -1.55 5.22
N ARG A 75 -17.87 -1.50 5.47
CA ARG A 75 -17.14 -0.23 5.55
C ARG A 75 -16.81 0.35 4.17
N ILE A 76 -16.86 -0.45 3.11
CA ILE A 76 -16.63 0.04 1.75
C ILE A 76 -17.81 0.93 1.34
N PRO A 77 -17.58 2.16 0.87
CA PRO A 77 -18.62 3.08 0.42
C PRO A 77 -19.06 2.75 -1.02
N LEU A 78 -19.59 1.53 -1.23
CA LEU A 78 -20.05 1.03 -2.52
C LEU A 78 -21.47 1.49 -2.83
N ILE A 79 -21.66 2.05 -4.03
CA ILE A 79 -22.97 2.47 -4.55
C ILE A 79 -23.17 1.99 -5.99
N ASN A 80 -24.45 1.96 -6.44
CA ASN A 80 -24.79 1.62 -7.81
C ASN A 80 -24.73 2.86 -8.71
N GLU A 81 -24.28 2.70 -9.95
CA GLU A 81 -24.15 3.80 -10.93
C GLU A 81 -25.50 4.44 -11.33
N ASP A 82 -26.61 3.71 -11.19
CA ASP A 82 -27.97 4.21 -11.50
C ASP A 82 -28.60 4.97 -10.30
N LEU A 83 -27.93 5.02 -9.14
CA LEU A 83 -28.44 5.69 -7.95
C LEU A 83 -28.47 7.22 -8.18
N LYS A 84 -29.49 7.88 -7.61
CA LYS A 84 -29.55 9.37 -7.57
C LYS A 84 -28.50 9.91 -6.61
N MET A 85 -27.89 11.06 -6.98
CA MET A 85 -26.86 11.71 -6.16
C MET A 85 -27.37 12.09 -4.77
N ARG A 86 -28.64 12.46 -4.60
CA ARG A 86 -29.26 12.69 -3.29
C ARG A 86 -29.05 11.50 -2.32
N LYS A 87 -29.20 10.26 -2.80
CA LYS A 87 -28.96 9.05 -1.97
C LYS A 87 -27.46 8.77 -1.81
N ALA A 88 -26.66 8.99 -2.86
CA ALA A 88 -25.21 8.82 -2.83
C ALA A 88 -24.55 9.73 -1.79
N LEU A 89 -24.96 11.00 -1.69
CA LEU A 89 -24.45 11.96 -0.71
C LEU A 89 -24.74 11.52 0.74
N LYS A 90 -25.90 10.90 1.01
CA LYS A 90 -26.18 10.32 2.34
C LYS A 90 -25.19 9.19 2.70
N VAL A 91 -24.86 8.33 1.73
CA VAL A 91 -23.86 7.27 1.93
C VAL A 91 -22.48 7.87 2.18
N LEU A 92 -22.09 8.88 1.42
CA LEU A 92 -20.82 9.59 1.58
C LEU A 92 -20.65 10.14 3.00
N SER A 93 -21.64 10.89 3.47
CA SER A 93 -21.66 11.46 4.84
C SER A 93 -21.63 10.38 5.92
N HIS A 94 -22.34 9.27 5.72
CA HIS A 94 -22.38 8.18 6.70
C HIS A 94 -21.05 7.42 6.78
N LYS A 95 -20.39 7.16 5.65
CA LYS A 95 -19.14 6.39 5.58
C LYS A 95 -17.91 7.18 6.00
N LYS A 96 -17.95 8.51 5.96
CA LYS A 96 -16.87 9.41 6.44
C LYS A 96 -15.48 9.17 5.81
N LEU A 97 -15.42 8.63 4.60
CA LEU A 97 -14.18 8.37 3.87
C LEU A 97 -13.92 9.39 2.74
N GLY A 98 -14.79 10.40 2.59
CA GLY A 98 -14.67 11.41 1.53
C GLY A 98 -14.73 10.87 0.10
N THR A 99 -15.15 9.60 -0.06
CA THR A 99 -15.08 8.88 -1.34
C THR A 99 -16.22 7.87 -1.45
N LEU A 100 -16.78 7.72 -2.66
CA LEU A 100 -17.74 6.67 -3.02
C LEU A 100 -17.17 5.85 -4.17
N ILE A 101 -17.28 4.53 -4.08
CA ILE A 101 -16.90 3.60 -5.15
C ILE A 101 -18.17 3.18 -5.89
N VAL A 102 -18.16 3.35 -7.20
CA VAL A 102 -19.32 3.11 -8.05
C VAL A 102 -19.18 1.77 -8.74
N LYS A 103 -20.24 0.95 -8.69
CA LYS A 103 -20.33 -0.32 -9.38
C LYS A 103 -21.56 -0.39 -10.28
N ASN A 104 -21.46 -1.17 -11.36
CA ASN A 104 -22.60 -1.53 -12.20
C ASN A 104 -23.40 -2.70 -11.61
N LYS A 105 -24.49 -3.11 -12.30
CA LYS A 105 -25.33 -4.24 -11.91
C LYS A 105 -24.60 -5.60 -11.88
N LYS A 106 -23.49 -5.72 -12.61
CA LYS A 106 -22.64 -6.93 -12.60
C LYS A 106 -21.61 -6.93 -11.47
N GLY A 107 -21.60 -5.89 -10.59
CA GLY A 107 -20.66 -5.75 -9.49
C GLY A 107 -19.27 -5.30 -9.91
N ILE A 108 -19.09 -4.89 -11.17
CA ILE A 108 -17.83 -4.34 -11.67
C ILE A 108 -17.71 -2.89 -11.23
N THR A 109 -16.55 -2.50 -10.76
CA THR A 109 -16.23 -1.11 -10.39
C THR A 109 -16.08 -0.27 -11.66
N THR A 110 -16.96 0.71 -11.84
CA THR A 110 -17.02 1.57 -13.03
C THR A 110 -16.49 2.96 -12.77
N GLY A 111 -16.56 3.45 -11.54
CA GLY A 111 -16.17 4.82 -11.23
C GLY A 111 -15.92 5.07 -9.76
N ILE A 112 -15.56 6.31 -9.49
CA ILE A 112 -15.34 6.88 -8.15
C ILE A 112 -15.92 8.29 -8.07
N ILE A 113 -16.42 8.69 -6.91
CA ILE A 113 -16.82 10.05 -6.60
C ILE A 113 -16.09 10.47 -5.32
N THR A 114 -15.48 11.65 -5.31
CA THR A 114 -14.79 12.22 -4.16
C THR A 114 -15.44 13.54 -3.72
N ASP A 115 -15.26 13.94 -2.45
CA ASP A 115 -15.75 15.22 -1.93
C ASP A 115 -15.26 16.41 -2.77
N GLY A 116 -14.00 16.41 -3.17
CA GLY A 116 -13.43 17.46 -4.02
C GLY A 116 -14.08 17.54 -5.40
N GLN A 117 -14.49 16.39 -5.95
CA GLN A 117 -15.21 16.33 -7.22
C GLN A 117 -16.65 16.86 -7.08
N ILE A 118 -17.34 16.47 -6.01
CA ILE A 118 -18.69 16.96 -5.70
C ILE A 118 -18.68 18.47 -5.57
N ARG A 119 -17.71 19.03 -4.83
CA ARG A 119 -17.57 20.47 -4.65
C ARG A 119 -17.39 21.18 -5.99
N ARG A 120 -16.46 20.75 -6.83
CA ARG A 120 -16.24 21.35 -8.16
C ARG A 120 -17.45 21.22 -9.07
N PHE A 121 -18.16 20.10 -9.01
CA PHE A 121 -19.36 19.88 -9.81
C PHE A 121 -20.51 20.82 -9.39
N ASN A 122 -20.64 21.06 -8.07
CA ASN A 122 -21.68 21.93 -7.52
C ASN A 122 -21.43 23.42 -7.82
N GLU A 123 -20.18 23.83 -8.09
CA GLU A 123 -19.84 25.19 -8.54
C GLU A 123 -20.39 25.51 -9.92
N THR A 124 -20.63 24.49 -10.76
CA THR A 124 -21.07 24.65 -12.16
C THR A 124 -22.48 24.13 -12.43
N ASN A 125 -23.12 23.45 -11.46
CA ASN A 125 -24.41 22.79 -11.65
C ASN A 125 -25.30 22.89 -10.41
N ASP A 126 -26.40 23.61 -10.49
CA ASP A 126 -27.34 23.82 -9.38
C ASP A 126 -28.16 22.56 -9.01
N ASN A 127 -28.17 21.53 -9.85
CA ASN A 127 -29.10 20.40 -9.72
C ASN A 127 -28.43 19.04 -9.50
N LEU A 128 -27.28 19.05 -8.80
CA LEU A 128 -26.48 17.82 -8.53
C LEU A 128 -27.33 16.68 -7.95
N GLN A 129 -28.26 16.98 -7.04
CA GLN A 129 -29.01 15.96 -6.32
C GLN A 129 -29.92 15.10 -7.21
N GLU A 130 -30.38 15.63 -8.32
CA GLU A 130 -31.29 14.97 -9.27
C GLU A 130 -30.56 14.15 -10.33
N LEU A 131 -29.25 14.33 -10.44
CA LEU A 131 -28.43 13.55 -11.38
C LEU A 131 -28.24 12.11 -10.91
N ASN A 132 -27.96 11.21 -11.85
CA ASN A 132 -27.53 9.87 -11.52
C ASN A 132 -26.02 9.84 -11.25
N VAL A 133 -25.57 8.95 -10.40
CA VAL A 133 -24.16 8.75 -10.03
C VAL A 133 -23.26 8.63 -11.26
N LYS A 134 -23.69 7.90 -12.31
CA LYS A 134 -22.94 7.72 -13.56
C LYS A 134 -22.67 9.02 -14.33
N GLN A 135 -23.44 10.06 -14.09
CA GLN A 135 -23.26 11.37 -14.76
C GLN A 135 -22.20 12.23 -14.04
N VAL A 136 -21.88 11.89 -12.79
CA VAL A 136 -21.00 12.67 -11.92
C VAL A 136 -19.66 11.96 -11.67
N MET A 137 -19.63 10.63 -11.71
CA MET A 137 -18.45 9.83 -11.37
C MET A 137 -17.27 10.05 -12.32
N THR A 138 -16.07 9.93 -11.80
CA THR A 138 -14.86 9.74 -12.61
C THR A 138 -14.73 8.27 -12.96
N LEU A 139 -14.60 7.96 -14.24
CA LEU A 139 -14.44 6.60 -14.74
C LEU A 139 -13.03 6.05 -14.42
N ASN A 140 -12.91 4.71 -14.42
CA ASN A 140 -11.64 4.00 -14.26
C ASN A 140 -10.84 4.44 -13.03
N PRO A 141 -11.38 4.23 -11.81
CA PRO A 141 -10.70 4.63 -10.59
C PRO A 141 -9.35 3.94 -10.46
N ILE A 142 -8.38 4.67 -9.91
CA ILE A 142 -7.06 4.11 -9.64
C ILE A 142 -7.21 3.01 -8.60
N SER A 143 -6.64 1.85 -8.90
CA SER A 143 -6.74 0.67 -8.04
C SER A 143 -5.39 0.03 -7.80
N ILE A 144 -5.28 -0.73 -6.72
CA ILE A 144 -4.08 -1.43 -6.28
C ILE A 144 -4.43 -2.85 -5.83
N SER A 145 -3.48 -3.78 -5.97
CA SER A 145 -3.65 -5.14 -5.46
C SER A 145 -3.53 -5.19 -3.94
N GLN A 146 -4.35 -6.03 -3.30
CA GLN A 146 -4.33 -6.23 -1.86
C GLN A 146 -2.96 -6.67 -1.30
N ASP A 147 -2.15 -7.37 -2.11
CA ASP A 147 -0.83 -7.87 -1.71
C ASP A 147 0.28 -6.82 -1.79
N THR A 148 -0.01 -5.64 -2.31
CA THR A 148 0.99 -4.57 -2.46
C THR A 148 1.38 -4.05 -1.09
N LEU A 149 2.65 -3.68 -0.89
CA LEU A 149 3.09 -3.03 0.33
C LEU A 149 2.42 -1.67 0.49
N ALA A 150 2.05 -1.32 1.72
CA ALA A 150 1.38 -0.06 2.03
C ALA A 150 2.25 1.17 1.72
N GLU A 151 3.57 1.05 1.85
CA GLU A 151 4.54 2.08 1.43
C GLU A 151 4.38 2.43 -0.06
N LYS A 152 4.24 1.41 -0.93
CA LYS A 152 4.00 1.64 -2.37
C LYS A 152 2.65 2.29 -2.63
N ALA A 153 1.63 1.93 -1.85
CA ALA A 153 0.31 2.57 -1.93
C ALA A 153 0.39 4.05 -1.54
N LEU A 154 1.12 4.38 -0.46
CA LEU A 154 1.36 5.76 -0.02
C LEU A 154 2.09 6.58 -1.10
N SER A 155 3.16 6.02 -1.66
CA SER A 155 3.89 6.65 -2.78
C SER A 155 2.97 6.93 -3.98
N MET A 156 2.11 5.97 -4.35
CA MET A 156 1.13 6.15 -5.42
C MET A 156 0.12 7.25 -5.10
N MET A 157 -0.39 7.32 -3.87
CA MET A 157 -1.31 8.37 -3.42
C MET A 157 -0.67 9.75 -3.52
N ASN A 158 0.59 9.88 -3.07
CA ASN A 158 1.35 11.15 -3.12
C ASN A 158 1.60 11.61 -4.56
N ILE A 159 2.07 10.72 -5.44
CA ILE A 159 2.33 11.02 -6.86
C ILE A 159 1.04 11.44 -7.58
N LYS A 160 -0.06 10.73 -7.32
CA LYS A 160 -1.36 10.97 -7.97
C LYS A 160 -2.19 12.05 -7.28
N LYS A 161 -1.72 12.58 -6.13
CA LYS A 161 -2.42 13.57 -5.29
C LYS A 161 -3.84 13.13 -4.92
N ILE A 162 -3.98 11.87 -4.50
CA ILE A 162 -5.24 11.24 -4.08
C ILE A 162 -5.12 10.69 -2.66
N THR A 163 -6.24 10.62 -1.94
CA THR A 163 -6.29 10.15 -0.55
C THR A 163 -6.85 8.75 -0.38
N SER A 164 -7.36 8.15 -1.47
CA SER A 164 -7.98 6.82 -1.44
C SER A 164 -7.66 6.03 -2.68
N LEU A 165 -7.51 4.71 -2.51
CA LEU A 165 -7.31 3.74 -3.59
C LEU A 165 -8.37 2.64 -3.50
N CYS A 166 -8.95 2.28 -4.64
CA CYS A 166 -9.72 1.04 -4.75
C CYS A 166 -8.78 -0.14 -4.63
N VAL A 167 -9.17 -1.15 -3.84
CA VAL A 167 -8.36 -2.37 -3.68
C VAL A 167 -9.04 -3.53 -4.38
N HIS A 168 -8.30 -4.26 -5.20
CA HIS A 168 -8.75 -5.46 -5.88
C HIS A 168 -7.91 -6.68 -5.49
N ASP A 169 -8.46 -7.87 -5.64
CA ASP A 169 -7.70 -9.10 -5.47
C ASP A 169 -6.83 -9.39 -6.71
N ARG A 170 -5.95 -10.39 -6.60
CA ARG A 170 -5.05 -10.79 -7.71
C ARG A 170 -5.80 -11.26 -8.95
N LYS A 171 -6.93 -11.92 -8.76
CA LYS A 171 -7.65 -12.64 -9.82
C LYS A 171 -8.63 -11.74 -10.57
N ASN A 172 -9.14 -10.69 -9.91
CA ASN A 172 -10.17 -9.84 -10.49
C ASN A 172 -9.92 -8.34 -10.26
N LYS A 173 -9.19 -7.73 -11.18
CA LYS A 173 -8.89 -6.29 -11.14
C LYS A 173 -10.10 -5.38 -11.34
N LYS A 174 -11.22 -5.92 -11.83
CA LYS A 174 -12.42 -5.13 -12.13
C LYS A 174 -13.38 -5.01 -10.95
N LYS A 175 -13.18 -5.80 -9.88
CA LYS A 175 -14.02 -5.80 -8.69
C LYS A 175 -13.28 -5.26 -7.49
N THR A 176 -13.79 -4.21 -6.89
CA THR A 176 -13.25 -3.68 -5.63
C THR A 176 -13.67 -4.58 -4.47
N ILE A 177 -12.69 -5.01 -3.68
CA ILE A 177 -12.85 -5.83 -2.47
C ILE A 177 -12.55 -5.04 -1.20
N GLY A 178 -11.93 -3.86 -1.33
CA GLY A 178 -11.58 -2.97 -0.24
C GLY A 178 -11.34 -1.54 -0.70
N ILE A 179 -11.23 -0.64 0.24
CA ILE A 179 -10.75 0.74 0.04
C ILE A 179 -9.62 1.01 1.02
N LEU A 180 -8.52 1.52 0.51
CA LEU A 180 -7.40 1.99 1.33
C LEU A 180 -7.44 3.51 1.40
N HIS A 181 -7.45 4.05 2.61
CA HIS A 181 -7.40 5.50 2.85
C HIS A 181 -6.02 5.89 3.39
N ILE A 182 -5.51 7.05 3.01
CA ILE A 182 -4.18 7.54 3.40
C ILE A 182 -4.00 7.55 4.92
N HIS A 183 -5.01 7.94 5.69
CA HIS A 183 -4.94 7.96 7.15
C HIS A 183 -4.73 6.56 7.76
N SER A 184 -5.26 5.49 7.14
CA SER A 184 -4.99 4.12 7.61
C SER A 184 -3.51 3.76 7.50
N ILE A 185 -2.83 4.26 6.47
CA ILE A 185 -1.39 4.05 6.27
C ILE A 185 -0.60 4.86 7.31
N LEU A 186 -0.90 6.16 7.44
CA LEU A 186 -0.19 7.05 8.36
C LEU A 186 -0.34 6.61 9.83
N GLN A 187 -1.52 6.17 10.24
CA GLN A 187 -1.77 5.61 11.58
C GLN A 187 -0.98 4.33 11.87
N SER A 188 -0.50 3.65 10.85
CA SER A 188 0.33 2.44 10.98
C SER A 188 1.83 2.72 11.06
N ASN A 189 2.25 3.99 11.26
CA ASN A 189 3.65 4.45 11.30
C ASN A 189 4.45 4.16 10.02
N ILE A 190 3.79 4.16 8.87
CA ILE A 190 4.42 4.10 7.54
C ILE A 190 4.49 5.53 7.00
N HIS A 191 5.72 6.03 6.83
CA HIS A 191 6.02 7.40 6.36
C HIS A 191 6.79 7.38 5.06
#